data_4a069da7d16491ca724c4e843b30e973
#
_entry.id   4a069da7d16491ca724c4e843b30e973
#
_cell.length_a   1.000
_cell.length_b   1.000
_cell.length_c   1.000
_cell.angle_alpha   90.00
_cell.angle_beta   90.00
_cell.angle_gamma   90.00
#
_symmetry.space_group_name_H-M   'P 1'
#
loop_
_entity.id
_entity.type
_entity.pdbx_description
1 polymer ?
#
loop_
_entity_poly.entity_id
_entity_poly.type
_entity_poly.pdbx_seq_one_letter_code
_entity_poly.pdbx_strand_id
1 'polypeptide(L)'
;MAGCSTQKELSYLNNLYELGGENYFPMEVPDYKVQPRDILYVSVKAQTPEGTLTEMLSDRTSANMNYISNEGSAYMMGYSIDPEGNVTLPMIGDIPVAGMTVYQIRDLFQQKIDSLFRHAYVEVRLMSYKFTVIGEVRAPGSYVNYNDQLTVLEAIGRAGGIAETGTKEKILVIRPTGDQTVTYHIDLQDKSLLSSPAYFITPNDVVIVQPNPKKVFSVNLPTISFILATITSTISTTLLLINYFK
;
A
#
# COMPACT_ATOMS: atom_id res chain seq x y z
N MET A 1 19.78 -32.01 9.45
CA MET A 1 19.40 -31.83 8.02
C MET A 1 19.28 -30.34 7.77
N ALA A 2 20.27 -29.72 7.10
CA ALA A 2 20.22 -28.36 6.69
C ALA A 2 19.18 -28.24 5.57
N GLY A 3 18.06 -27.56 5.83
CA GLY A 3 17.05 -27.31 4.82
C GLY A 3 17.57 -26.24 3.87
N CYS A 4 18.17 -26.63 2.77
CA CYS A 4 18.39 -25.73 1.65
C CYS A 4 17.02 -25.28 1.14
N SER A 5 16.72 -23.97 1.21
CA SER A 5 15.59 -23.43 0.48
C SER A 5 15.86 -23.60 -1.01
N THR A 6 14.94 -24.19 -1.74
CA THR A 6 15.08 -24.38 -3.18
C THR A 6 15.04 -23.00 -3.86
N GLN A 7 15.76 -22.82 -4.98
CA GLN A 7 15.75 -21.58 -5.77
C GLN A 7 14.31 -21.14 -6.12
N LYS A 8 13.37 -22.09 -6.30
CA LYS A 8 11.95 -21.84 -6.50
C LYS A 8 11.30 -21.07 -5.35
N GLU A 9 11.65 -21.34 -4.09
CA GLU A 9 11.11 -20.63 -2.92
C GLU A 9 11.58 -19.15 -2.84
N LEU A 10 12.68 -18.83 -3.51
CA LEU A 10 13.26 -17.49 -3.50
C LEU A 10 12.79 -16.60 -4.67
N SER A 11 12.24 -17.19 -5.72
CA SER A 11 11.81 -16.45 -6.92
C SER A 11 10.42 -15.86 -6.76
N TYR A 12 10.16 -14.76 -7.45
CA TYR A 12 8.82 -14.22 -7.71
C TYR A 12 8.30 -14.80 -9.01
N LEU A 13 6.99 -15.06 -9.12
CA LEU A 13 6.33 -15.50 -10.35
C LEU A 13 7.07 -16.68 -11.02
N ASN A 14 7.52 -17.64 -10.22
CA ASN A 14 8.45 -18.68 -10.66
C ASN A 14 7.89 -19.57 -11.77
N ASN A 15 6.57 -19.72 -11.86
CA ASN A 15 5.90 -20.51 -12.88
C ASN A 15 5.68 -19.76 -14.22
N LEU A 16 6.05 -18.48 -14.32
CA LEU A 16 6.12 -17.77 -15.60
C LEU A 16 7.28 -18.28 -16.47
N TYR A 17 8.40 -18.63 -15.86
CA TYR A 17 9.58 -19.14 -16.58
C TYR A 17 9.33 -20.45 -17.32
N GLU A 18 8.30 -21.21 -16.92
CA GLU A 18 7.92 -22.47 -17.55
C GLU A 18 7.10 -22.27 -18.83
N LEU A 19 6.53 -21.07 -19.03
CA LEU A 19 5.61 -20.82 -20.15
C LEU A 19 6.31 -20.50 -21.47
N GLY A 20 7.49 -19.91 -21.43
CA GLY A 20 8.24 -19.45 -22.63
C GLY A 20 7.45 -18.48 -23.53
N GLY A 21 8.12 -17.58 -24.23
CA GLY A 21 7.48 -16.65 -25.16
C GLY A 21 6.67 -15.54 -24.48
N GLU A 22 5.78 -14.90 -25.26
CA GLU A 22 4.87 -13.87 -24.79
C GLU A 22 3.61 -14.50 -24.17
N ASN A 23 3.23 -14.04 -22.99
CA ASN A 23 2.06 -14.52 -22.27
C ASN A 23 1.17 -13.35 -21.89
N TYR A 24 -0.14 -13.46 -22.12
CA TYR A 24 -1.12 -12.43 -21.84
C TYR A 24 -1.98 -12.84 -20.64
N PHE A 25 -2.08 -11.95 -19.65
CA PHE A 25 -2.92 -12.15 -18.48
C PHE A 25 -3.99 -11.06 -18.46
N PRO A 26 -5.28 -11.40 -18.23
CA PRO A 26 -6.29 -10.39 -18.02
C PRO A 26 -5.94 -9.56 -16.78
N MET A 27 -5.96 -8.26 -16.93
CA MET A 27 -5.60 -7.32 -15.88
C MET A 27 -6.70 -6.26 -15.78
N GLU A 28 -7.39 -6.23 -14.66
CA GLU A 28 -8.40 -5.22 -14.36
C GLU A 28 -7.82 -4.20 -13.40
N VAL A 29 -7.69 -2.96 -13.87
CA VAL A 29 -7.33 -1.84 -13.00
C VAL A 29 -8.59 -1.40 -12.28
N PRO A 30 -8.62 -1.44 -10.93
CA PRO A 30 -9.81 -1.02 -10.19
C PRO A 30 -9.99 0.49 -10.28
N ASP A 31 -11.16 0.93 -10.68
CA ASP A 31 -11.56 2.33 -10.60
C ASP A 31 -11.89 2.67 -9.13
N TYR A 32 -10.93 3.29 -8.44
CA TYR A 32 -11.17 3.73 -7.08
C TYR A 32 -12.29 4.78 -7.03
N LYS A 33 -13.28 4.52 -6.19
CA LYS A 33 -14.37 5.46 -5.89
C LYS A 33 -14.09 6.12 -4.57
N VAL A 34 -14.07 7.45 -4.58
CA VAL A 34 -13.75 8.22 -3.37
C VAL A 34 -14.78 7.97 -2.27
N GLN A 35 -14.30 8.01 -1.04
CA GLN A 35 -15.07 7.72 0.17
C GLN A 35 -15.05 8.95 1.11
N PRO A 36 -15.99 9.03 2.06
CA PRO A 36 -15.89 10.00 3.15
C PRO A 36 -14.52 9.95 3.84
N ARG A 37 -13.98 11.11 4.18
CA ARG A 37 -12.63 11.34 4.73
C ARG A 37 -11.48 11.27 3.72
N ASP A 38 -11.73 10.96 2.46
CA ASP A 38 -10.71 11.16 1.43
C ASP A 38 -10.41 12.65 1.27
N ILE A 39 -9.20 12.94 0.80
CA ILE A 39 -8.74 14.31 0.57
C ILE A 39 -8.44 14.47 -0.91
N LEU A 40 -9.11 15.44 -1.52
CA LEU A 40 -8.92 15.80 -2.91
C LEU A 40 -8.08 17.08 -3.03
N TYR A 41 -7.09 17.06 -3.90
CA TYR A 41 -6.51 18.27 -4.42
C TYR A 41 -7.38 18.76 -5.57
N VAL A 42 -7.77 20.02 -5.52
CA VAL A 42 -8.57 20.67 -6.57
C VAL A 42 -7.87 21.98 -6.93
N SER A 43 -7.50 22.12 -8.19
CA SER A 43 -6.96 23.37 -8.75
C SER A 43 -7.82 23.82 -9.92
N VAL A 44 -8.17 25.09 -9.91
CA VAL A 44 -8.92 25.73 -11.00
C VAL A 44 -8.09 26.87 -11.55
N LYS A 45 -7.72 26.77 -12.82
CA LYS A 45 -6.99 27.79 -13.55
C LYS A 45 -7.92 28.41 -14.59
N ALA A 46 -8.12 29.72 -14.50
CA ALA A 46 -8.90 30.46 -15.48
C ALA A 46 -8.02 31.50 -16.17
N GLN A 47 -8.35 31.80 -17.42
CA GLN A 47 -7.67 32.85 -18.18
C GLN A 47 -8.29 34.18 -17.85
N THR A 48 -7.47 35.17 -17.43
CA THR A 48 -7.92 36.56 -17.26
C THR A 48 -8.14 37.20 -18.62
N PRO A 49 -8.90 38.34 -18.69
CA PRO A 49 -9.09 39.10 -19.93
C PRO A 49 -7.77 39.50 -20.59
N GLU A 50 -6.69 39.67 -19.81
CA GLU A 50 -5.34 40.02 -20.27
C GLU A 50 -4.58 38.79 -20.79
N GLY A 51 -5.17 37.59 -20.78
CA GLY A 51 -4.55 36.36 -21.28
C GLY A 51 -3.66 35.64 -20.27
N THR A 52 -3.59 36.09 -19.03
CA THR A 52 -2.78 35.45 -17.97
C THR A 52 -3.58 34.34 -17.29
N LEU A 53 -2.97 33.20 -17.06
CA LEU A 53 -3.57 32.12 -16.26
C LEU A 53 -3.50 32.51 -14.78
N THR A 54 -4.63 32.59 -14.13
CA THR A 54 -4.73 32.86 -12.69
C THR A 54 -5.36 31.66 -12.01
N GLU A 55 -4.77 31.23 -10.90
CA GLU A 55 -5.31 30.18 -10.06
C GLU A 55 -6.39 30.77 -9.15
N MET A 56 -7.62 30.26 -9.31
CA MET A 56 -8.82 30.86 -8.69
C MET A 56 -9.17 30.19 -7.34
N LEU A 57 -8.77 28.96 -7.11
CA LEU A 57 -9.17 28.18 -5.92
C LEU A 57 -8.03 27.86 -4.95
N SER A 58 -6.79 28.21 -5.27
CA SER A 58 -5.65 27.89 -4.42
C SER A 58 -5.05 29.12 -3.75
N ASP A 59 -5.83 29.81 -2.92
CA ASP A 59 -5.28 30.85 -2.01
C ASP A 59 -4.32 30.23 -0.94
N ARG A 60 -4.12 28.92 -0.99
CA ARG A 60 -3.23 28.17 -0.10
C ARG A 60 -1.84 27.90 -0.68
N THR A 61 -1.56 28.31 -1.91
CA THR A 61 -0.34 27.94 -2.67
C THR A 61 0.86 28.87 -2.47
N SER A 62 0.75 29.91 -1.67
CA SER A 62 1.93 30.74 -1.32
C SER A 62 2.91 30.05 -0.36
N ALA A 63 2.57 28.88 0.17
CA ALA A 63 3.45 28.09 1.02
C ALA A 63 4.24 27.09 0.16
N ASN A 64 5.49 27.47 -0.12
CA ASN A 64 6.58 26.60 -0.60
C ASN A 64 6.21 25.15 -0.95
N MET A 65 6.28 24.80 -2.24
CA MET A 65 6.11 23.43 -2.77
C MET A 65 7.01 22.36 -2.11
N ASN A 66 7.97 22.75 -1.28
CA ASN A 66 8.84 21.83 -0.55
C ASN A 66 8.16 21.09 0.61
N TYR A 67 6.90 21.40 0.93
CA TYR A 67 6.16 20.77 2.05
C TYR A 67 5.17 19.68 1.63
N ILE A 68 5.04 19.36 0.32
CA ILE A 68 4.02 18.43 -0.18
C ILE A 68 4.30 16.95 0.17
N SER A 69 5.37 16.66 0.90
CA SER A 69 5.86 15.29 1.11
C SER A 69 5.35 14.57 2.36
N ASN A 70 4.41 15.13 3.11
CA ASN A 70 3.86 14.48 4.31
C ASN A 70 2.32 14.58 4.40
N GLU A 71 1.71 13.70 5.22
CA GLU A 71 0.26 13.65 5.43
C GLU A 71 -0.32 14.99 5.93
N GLY A 72 0.45 15.75 6.71
CA GLY A 72 0.03 17.05 7.21
C GLY A 72 -0.17 18.09 6.10
N SER A 73 0.65 18.07 5.06
CA SER A 73 0.48 18.99 3.93
C SER A 73 -0.74 18.65 3.08
N ALA A 74 -1.03 17.38 2.87
CA ALA A 74 -2.24 16.94 2.18
C ALA A 74 -3.50 17.44 2.91
N TYR A 75 -3.53 17.34 4.23
CA TYR A 75 -4.64 17.84 5.06
C TYR A 75 -4.81 19.36 4.99
N MET A 76 -3.71 20.11 4.94
CA MET A 76 -3.75 21.57 4.91
C MET A 76 -4.11 22.13 3.53
N MET A 77 -3.73 21.45 2.45
CA MET A 77 -3.88 21.95 1.07
C MET A 77 -5.06 21.33 0.33
N GLY A 78 -5.57 20.18 0.79
CA GLY A 78 -6.65 19.47 0.15
C GLY A 78 -8.03 19.84 0.69
N TYR A 79 -9.05 19.37 -0.01
CA TYR A 79 -10.45 19.43 0.37
C TYR A 79 -10.89 18.05 0.85
N SER A 80 -11.27 17.95 2.13
CA SER A 80 -11.78 16.71 2.71
C SER A 80 -13.22 16.45 2.27
N ILE A 81 -13.51 15.17 1.99
CA ILE A 81 -14.88 14.70 1.79
C ILE A 81 -15.52 14.50 3.17
N ASP A 82 -16.67 15.13 3.40
CA ASP A 82 -17.40 15.05 4.66
C ASP A 82 -18.05 13.65 4.88
N PRO A 83 -18.59 13.36 6.08
CA PRO A 83 -19.28 12.10 6.35
C PRO A 83 -20.51 11.84 5.47
N GLU A 84 -21.14 12.89 4.97
CA GLU A 84 -22.29 12.87 4.07
C GLU A 84 -21.89 12.61 2.61
N GLY A 85 -20.58 12.61 2.32
CA GLY A 85 -20.00 12.34 0.99
C GLY A 85 -19.86 13.55 0.10
N ASN A 86 -19.90 14.77 0.67
CA ASN A 86 -19.77 16.03 -0.09
C ASN A 86 -18.36 16.61 0.08
N VAL A 87 -17.96 17.41 -0.88
CA VAL A 87 -16.81 18.31 -0.77
C VAL A 87 -17.29 19.76 -0.87
N THR A 88 -16.84 20.62 0.03
CA THR A 88 -17.15 22.05 0.02
C THR A 88 -16.05 22.79 -0.72
N LEU A 89 -16.40 23.37 -1.87
CA LEU A 89 -15.49 24.23 -2.63
C LEU A 89 -15.88 25.70 -2.49
N PRO A 90 -14.92 26.61 -2.30
CA PRO A 90 -15.17 28.05 -2.35
C PRO A 90 -15.93 28.43 -3.64
N MET A 91 -16.87 29.34 -3.56
CA MET A 91 -17.68 29.87 -4.67
C MET A 91 -18.71 28.90 -5.27
N ILE A 92 -18.56 27.56 -5.09
CA ILE A 92 -19.45 26.55 -5.68
C ILE A 92 -20.34 25.91 -4.61
N GLY A 93 -19.85 25.85 -3.36
CA GLY A 93 -20.55 25.25 -2.24
C GLY A 93 -20.34 23.73 -2.16
N ASP A 94 -21.30 23.04 -1.57
CA ASP A 94 -21.25 21.60 -1.31
C ASP A 94 -21.62 20.79 -2.56
N ILE A 95 -20.77 19.82 -2.89
CA ILE A 95 -20.93 18.97 -4.07
C ILE A 95 -20.81 17.52 -3.65
N PRO A 96 -21.82 16.66 -3.91
CA PRO A 96 -21.75 15.25 -3.63
C PRO A 96 -20.75 14.56 -4.58
N VAL A 97 -19.75 13.87 -4.00
CA VAL A 97 -18.66 13.22 -4.74
C VAL A 97 -18.41 11.78 -4.31
N ALA A 98 -18.92 11.37 -3.15
CA ALA A 98 -18.71 9.99 -2.69
C ALA A 98 -19.25 8.97 -3.69
N GLY A 99 -18.47 7.89 -3.92
CA GLY A 99 -18.81 6.86 -4.90
C GLY A 99 -18.45 7.20 -6.34
N MET A 100 -17.93 8.40 -6.61
CA MET A 100 -17.41 8.80 -7.93
C MET A 100 -15.92 8.50 -8.06
N THR A 101 -15.46 8.31 -9.28
CA THR A 101 -14.01 8.29 -9.58
C THR A 101 -13.46 9.71 -9.64
N VAL A 102 -12.15 9.88 -9.49
CA VAL A 102 -11.48 11.19 -9.62
C VAL A 102 -11.79 11.85 -10.98
N TYR A 103 -11.89 11.05 -12.04
CA TYR A 103 -12.23 11.54 -13.38
C TYR A 103 -13.66 12.05 -13.47
N GLN A 104 -14.62 11.34 -12.86
CA GLN A 104 -16.01 11.78 -12.80
C GLN A 104 -16.17 13.08 -11.99
N ILE A 105 -15.42 13.19 -10.89
CA ILE A 105 -15.39 14.40 -10.05
C ILE A 105 -14.82 15.58 -10.84
N ARG A 106 -13.71 15.37 -11.56
CA ARG A 106 -13.12 16.40 -12.43
C ARG A 106 -14.14 16.91 -13.45
N ASP A 107 -14.83 15.98 -14.12
CA ASP A 107 -15.80 16.35 -15.15
C ASP A 107 -17.01 17.11 -14.54
N LEU A 108 -17.47 16.70 -13.36
CA LEU A 108 -18.53 17.39 -12.62
C LEU A 108 -18.10 18.80 -12.22
N PHE A 109 -16.86 18.95 -11.72
CA PHE A 109 -16.35 20.27 -11.34
C PHE A 109 -16.15 21.16 -12.57
N GLN A 110 -15.63 20.61 -13.67
CA GLN A 110 -15.48 21.33 -14.92
C GLN A 110 -16.80 21.90 -15.41
N GLN A 111 -17.88 21.11 -15.42
CA GLN A 111 -19.21 21.59 -15.80
C GLN A 111 -19.73 22.75 -14.93
N LYS A 112 -19.49 22.66 -13.61
CA LYS A 112 -19.89 23.73 -12.68
C LYS A 112 -19.06 25.00 -12.88
N ILE A 113 -17.75 24.84 -13.07
CA ILE A 113 -16.82 25.96 -13.27
C ILE A 113 -17.03 26.64 -14.60
N ASP A 114 -17.34 25.92 -15.68
CA ASP A 114 -17.62 26.47 -17.01
C ASP A 114 -18.85 27.40 -17.01
N SER A 115 -19.77 27.19 -16.05
CA SER A 115 -20.91 28.09 -15.86
C SER A 115 -20.54 29.44 -15.22
N LEU A 116 -19.41 29.51 -14.51
CA LEU A 116 -18.93 30.67 -13.77
C LEU A 116 -17.80 31.41 -14.50
N PHE A 117 -16.92 30.66 -15.15
CA PHE A 117 -15.71 31.19 -15.78
C PHE A 117 -15.55 30.69 -17.21
N ARG A 118 -15.16 31.58 -18.10
CA ARG A 118 -14.79 31.21 -19.47
C ARG A 118 -13.37 30.66 -19.52
N HIS A 119 -13.16 29.62 -20.30
CA HIS A 119 -11.83 29.01 -20.49
C HIS A 119 -11.13 28.64 -19.17
N ALA A 120 -11.87 28.04 -18.25
CA ALA A 120 -11.32 27.49 -17.03
C ALA A 120 -10.92 26.02 -17.23
N TYR A 121 -9.86 25.62 -16.52
CA TYR A 121 -9.38 24.24 -16.46
C TYR A 121 -9.38 23.74 -15.02
N VAL A 122 -9.98 22.59 -14.80
CA VAL A 122 -10.07 21.95 -13.49
C VAL A 122 -9.14 20.73 -13.44
N GLU A 123 -8.30 20.70 -12.43
CA GLU A 123 -7.48 19.55 -12.09
C GLU A 123 -7.93 18.98 -10.75
N VAL A 124 -8.16 17.67 -10.71
CA VAL A 124 -8.52 16.95 -9.48
C VAL A 124 -7.57 15.78 -9.30
N ARG A 125 -7.01 15.61 -8.09
CA ARG A 125 -6.17 14.48 -7.72
C ARG A 125 -6.56 13.97 -6.34
N LEU A 126 -6.39 12.67 -6.10
CA LEU A 126 -6.54 12.09 -4.78
C LEU A 126 -5.24 12.27 -4.00
N MET A 127 -5.30 12.97 -2.84
CA MET A 127 -4.14 13.17 -1.95
C MET A 127 -4.08 12.15 -0.82
N SER A 128 -5.18 11.48 -0.50
CA SER A 128 -5.27 10.49 0.57
C SER A 128 -4.86 9.08 0.15
N TYR A 129 -4.22 8.91 -1.02
CA TYR A 129 -3.80 7.58 -1.47
C TYR A 129 -2.61 7.10 -0.64
N LYS A 130 -2.91 6.45 0.47
CA LYS A 130 -1.95 5.76 1.32
C LYS A 130 -2.27 4.28 1.41
N PHE A 131 -1.25 3.47 1.66
CA PHE A 131 -1.35 2.05 1.93
C PHE A 131 -0.36 1.68 3.04
N THR A 132 -0.60 0.56 3.69
CA THR A 132 0.25 0.11 4.80
C THR A 132 0.85 -1.25 4.47
N VAL A 133 2.14 -1.43 4.71
CA VAL A 133 2.81 -2.72 4.58
C VAL A 133 3.39 -3.10 5.94
N ILE A 134 2.99 -4.24 6.47
CA ILE A 134 3.44 -4.75 7.78
C ILE A 134 3.82 -6.23 7.72
N GLY A 135 4.37 -6.72 8.81
CA GLY A 135 4.86 -8.09 8.92
C GLY A 135 6.32 -8.21 8.49
N GLU A 136 6.66 -9.30 7.84
CA GLU A 136 8.04 -9.66 7.51
C GLU A 136 8.54 -8.97 6.23
N VAL A 137 8.65 -7.65 6.28
CA VAL A 137 9.27 -6.78 5.28
C VAL A 137 10.43 -6.01 5.90
N ARG A 138 11.35 -5.48 5.09
CA ARG A 138 12.53 -4.77 5.62
C ARG A 138 12.20 -3.42 6.23
N ALA A 139 11.18 -2.73 5.73
CA ALA A 139 10.76 -1.44 6.21
C ALA A 139 9.21 -1.43 6.35
N PRO A 140 8.65 -1.97 7.45
CA PRO A 140 7.22 -1.89 7.68
C PRO A 140 6.79 -0.45 7.95
N GLY A 141 5.64 -0.04 7.41
CA GLY A 141 5.14 1.32 7.57
C GLY A 141 3.95 1.63 6.68
N SER A 142 3.46 2.86 6.81
CA SER A 142 2.48 3.45 5.90
C SER A 142 3.19 4.28 4.84
N TYR A 143 2.76 4.15 3.60
CA TYR A 143 3.36 4.77 2.43
C TYR A 143 2.31 5.56 1.66
N VAL A 144 2.70 6.72 1.14
CA VAL A 144 1.86 7.52 0.26
C VAL A 144 2.16 7.15 -1.20
N ASN A 145 1.13 7.00 -2.00
CA ASN A 145 1.26 6.83 -3.44
C ASN A 145 0.80 8.10 -4.17
N TYR A 146 1.62 8.57 -5.10
CA TYR A 146 1.34 9.75 -5.92
C TYR A 146 0.94 9.39 -7.35
N ASN A 147 0.94 8.09 -7.68
CA ASN A 147 0.52 7.59 -8.98
C ASN A 147 -0.95 7.13 -8.90
N ASP A 148 -1.63 7.11 -10.03
CA ASP A 148 -3.01 6.65 -10.11
C ASP A 148 -3.14 5.14 -9.84
N GLN A 149 -2.06 4.39 -10.05
CA GLN A 149 -2.01 2.95 -9.88
C GLN A 149 -0.79 2.55 -9.04
N LEU A 150 -0.93 1.45 -8.33
CA LEU A 150 0.15 0.82 -7.57
C LEU A 150 -0.09 -0.69 -7.54
N THR A 151 0.91 -1.46 -7.94
CA THR A 151 0.84 -2.93 -7.83
C THR A 151 1.29 -3.39 -6.44
N VAL A 152 0.86 -4.59 -6.04
CA VAL A 152 1.32 -5.20 -4.78
C VAL A 152 2.84 -5.45 -4.77
N LEU A 153 3.43 -5.73 -5.94
CA LEU A 153 4.88 -5.89 -6.08
C LEU A 153 5.62 -4.58 -5.81
N GLU A 154 5.10 -3.46 -6.33
CA GLU A 154 5.64 -2.13 -6.04
C GLU A 154 5.45 -1.74 -4.57
N ALA A 155 4.29 -2.05 -3.98
CA ALA A 155 4.02 -1.80 -2.57
C ALA A 155 5.03 -2.51 -1.66
N ILE A 156 5.28 -3.80 -1.92
CA ILE A 156 6.30 -4.57 -1.20
C ILE A 156 7.70 -4.05 -1.51
N GLY A 157 7.96 -3.65 -2.76
CA GLY A 157 9.23 -3.03 -3.16
C GLY A 157 9.53 -1.74 -2.38
N ARG A 158 8.51 -0.87 -2.18
CA ARG A 158 8.64 0.34 -1.35
C ARG A 158 8.92 0.04 0.12
N ALA A 159 8.43 -1.10 0.63
CA ALA A 159 8.75 -1.61 1.96
C ALA A 159 10.13 -2.31 2.04
N GLY A 160 10.99 -2.11 1.04
CA GLY A 160 12.35 -2.70 0.98
C GLY A 160 12.36 -4.18 0.63
N GLY A 161 11.25 -4.73 0.17
CA GLY A 161 11.08 -6.14 -0.14
C GLY A 161 10.78 -7.02 1.09
N ILE A 162 10.52 -8.29 0.83
CA ILE A 162 10.27 -9.28 1.89
C ILE A 162 11.57 -9.56 2.63
N ALA A 163 11.51 -9.61 3.97
CA ALA A 163 12.64 -10.00 4.81
C ALA A 163 12.96 -11.48 4.62
N GLU A 164 14.20 -11.90 4.96
CA GLU A 164 14.63 -13.31 4.85
C GLU A 164 13.73 -14.29 5.62
N THR A 165 13.06 -13.76 6.61
CA THR A 165 12.16 -14.49 7.51
C THR A 165 10.70 -14.46 7.05
N GLY A 166 10.38 -13.72 5.99
CA GLY A 166 9.05 -13.65 5.40
C GLY A 166 8.81 -14.76 4.37
N THR A 167 7.53 -15.04 4.11
CA THR A 167 7.13 -15.94 3.03
C THR A 167 6.51 -15.16 1.88
N LYS A 168 6.77 -15.61 0.65
CA LYS A 168 6.16 -15.07 -0.57
C LYS A 168 4.80 -15.68 -0.89
N GLU A 169 4.52 -16.85 -0.34
CA GLU A 169 3.32 -17.65 -0.62
C GLU A 169 2.08 -17.15 0.15
N LYS A 170 2.29 -16.43 1.25
CA LYS A 170 1.21 -16.09 2.19
C LYS A 170 1.21 -14.57 2.45
N ILE A 171 0.73 -13.85 1.48
CA ILE A 171 0.49 -12.43 1.61
C ILE A 171 -1.01 -12.20 1.77
N LEU A 172 -1.39 -11.42 2.76
CA LEU A 172 -2.76 -11.02 3.00
C LEU A 172 -2.91 -9.55 2.62
N VAL A 173 -3.84 -9.25 1.73
CA VAL A 173 -4.27 -7.88 1.43
C VAL A 173 -5.65 -7.68 2.08
N ILE A 174 -5.75 -6.67 2.93
CA ILE A 174 -6.97 -6.27 3.61
C ILE A 174 -7.42 -4.96 2.97
N ARG A 175 -8.60 -4.96 2.39
CA ARG A 175 -9.19 -3.83 1.66
C ARG A 175 -10.48 -3.37 2.31
N PRO A 176 -10.51 -2.14 2.85
CA PRO A 176 -11.76 -1.52 3.26
C PRO A 176 -12.64 -1.22 2.03
N THR A 177 -13.93 -1.58 2.11
CA THR A 177 -14.89 -1.33 1.02
C THR A 177 -16.22 -0.90 1.64
N GLY A 178 -16.44 0.41 1.72
CA GLY A 178 -17.59 0.96 2.44
C GLY A 178 -17.59 0.51 3.91
N ASP A 179 -18.68 -0.13 4.33
CA ASP A 179 -18.84 -0.63 5.72
C ASP A 179 -18.27 -2.05 5.92
N GLN A 180 -17.62 -2.61 4.91
CA GLN A 180 -17.09 -3.97 4.96
C GLN A 180 -15.58 -3.98 4.73
N THR A 181 -14.97 -5.10 5.06
CA THR A 181 -13.57 -5.36 4.77
C THR A 181 -13.46 -6.65 3.95
N VAL A 182 -12.79 -6.56 2.80
CA VAL A 182 -12.50 -7.71 1.96
C VAL A 182 -11.05 -8.13 2.18
N THR A 183 -10.81 -9.43 2.26
CA THR A 183 -9.46 -9.98 2.42
C THR A 183 -9.09 -10.84 1.23
N TYR A 184 -7.88 -10.64 0.72
CA TYR A 184 -7.33 -11.43 -0.38
C TYR A 184 -6.07 -12.13 0.08
N HIS A 185 -6.00 -13.45 -0.17
CA HIS A 185 -4.78 -14.22 0.01
C HIS A 185 -4.10 -14.33 -1.34
N ILE A 186 -2.87 -13.88 -1.43
CA ILE A 186 -2.09 -13.89 -2.67
C ILE A 186 -0.77 -14.61 -2.47
N ASP A 187 -0.31 -15.25 -3.53
CA ASP A 187 1.00 -15.87 -3.64
C ASP A 187 1.84 -15.12 -4.67
N LEU A 188 2.93 -14.52 -4.23
CA LEU A 188 3.82 -13.75 -5.12
C LEU A 188 4.70 -14.65 -6.01
N GLN A 189 4.69 -15.95 -5.80
CA GLN A 189 5.41 -16.93 -6.62
C GLN A 189 4.56 -17.42 -7.79
N ASP A 190 3.24 -17.28 -7.69
CA ASP A 190 2.31 -17.78 -8.67
C ASP A 190 1.88 -16.71 -9.69
N LYS A 191 1.83 -17.08 -10.97
CA LYS A 191 1.37 -16.22 -12.07
C LYS A 191 -0.08 -15.78 -11.93
N SER A 192 -0.93 -16.52 -11.19
CA SER A 192 -2.31 -16.14 -10.91
C SER A 192 -2.42 -14.79 -10.20
N LEU A 193 -1.33 -14.35 -9.54
CA LEU A 193 -1.22 -13.01 -8.98
C LEU A 193 -1.58 -11.93 -10.01
N LEU A 194 -1.12 -12.06 -11.26
CA LEU A 194 -1.32 -11.07 -12.32
C LEU A 194 -2.78 -10.84 -12.70
N SER A 195 -3.64 -11.82 -12.41
CA SER A 195 -5.10 -11.75 -12.64
C SER A 195 -5.88 -11.62 -11.32
N SER A 196 -5.20 -11.39 -10.21
CA SER A 196 -5.84 -11.24 -8.90
C SER A 196 -6.50 -9.85 -8.76
N PRO A 197 -7.70 -9.75 -8.17
CA PRO A 197 -8.29 -8.45 -7.82
C PRO A 197 -7.43 -7.62 -6.84
N ALA A 198 -6.50 -8.27 -6.12
CA ALA A 198 -5.54 -7.64 -5.22
C ALA A 198 -4.17 -7.37 -5.86
N TYR A 199 -4.02 -7.57 -7.18
CA TYR A 199 -2.80 -7.20 -7.89
C TYR A 199 -2.53 -5.70 -7.80
N PHE A 200 -3.59 -4.89 -7.98
CA PHE A 200 -3.53 -3.46 -7.72
C PHE A 200 -3.95 -3.17 -6.29
N ILE A 201 -3.09 -2.44 -5.61
CA ILE A 201 -3.34 -1.89 -4.27
C ILE A 201 -4.23 -0.65 -4.43
N THR A 202 -5.22 -0.51 -3.58
CA THR A 202 -6.11 0.65 -3.53
C THR A 202 -5.85 1.50 -2.28
N PRO A 203 -6.33 2.74 -2.23
CA PRO A 203 -6.21 3.57 -1.03
C PRO A 203 -6.71 2.86 0.23
N ASN A 204 -5.95 2.99 1.32
CA ASN A 204 -6.19 2.37 2.63
C ASN A 204 -6.03 0.83 2.70
N ASP A 205 -5.52 0.18 1.64
CA ASP A 205 -5.17 -1.24 1.71
C ASP A 205 -4.07 -1.48 2.74
N VAL A 206 -4.16 -2.62 3.42
CA VAL A 206 -3.11 -3.13 4.32
C VAL A 206 -2.57 -4.44 3.76
N VAL A 207 -1.28 -4.45 3.46
CA VAL A 207 -0.54 -5.62 2.96
C VAL A 207 0.22 -6.25 4.13
N ILE A 208 -0.06 -7.50 4.43
CA ILE A 208 0.56 -8.23 5.53
C ILE A 208 1.39 -9.39 4.98
N VAL A 209 2.68 -9.34 5.21
CA VAL A 209 3.61 -10.44 4.87
C VAL A 209 3.76 -11.37 6.06
N GLN A 210 3.35 -12.62 5.89
CA GLN A 210 3.41 -13.61 6.97
C GLN A 210 4.85 -14.11 7.20
N PRO A 211 5.20 -14.49 8.45
CA PRO A 211 6.47 -15.10 8.74
C PRO A 211 6.56 -16.51 8.13
N ASN A 212 7.77 -16.89 7.71
CA ASN A 212 8.06 -18.27 7.31
C ASN A 212 8.06 -19.18 8.56
N PRO A 213 7.34 -20.31 8.57
CA PRO A 213 7.33 -21.24 9.69
C PRO A 213 8.73 -21.70 10.16
N LYS A 214 9.70 -21.76 9.22
CA LYS A 214 11.11 -22.08 9.53
C LYS A 214 11.74 -21.04 10.47
N LYS A 215 11.27 -19.78 10.47
CA LYS A 215 11.75 -18.72 11.37
C LYS A 215 11.41 -19.01 12.83
N VAL A 216 10.20 -19.44 13.11
CA VAL A 216 9.76 -19.75 14.48
C VAL A 216 10.71 -20.79 15.10
N PHE A 217 11.12 -21.78 14.31
CA PHE A 217 12.11 -22.75 14.75
C PHE A 217 13.49 -22.12 14.96
N SER A 218 13.97 -21.27 14.04
CA SER A 218 15.30 -20.64 14.16
C SER A 218 15.40 -19.67 15.34
N VAL A 219 14.33 -18.95 15.66
CA VAL A 219 14.28 -18.05 16.83
C VAL A 219 14.35 -18.84 18.14
N ASN A 220 13.82 -20.06 18.19
CA ASN A 220 13.83 -20.92 19.36
C ASN A 220 15.09 -21.80 19.48
N LEU A 221 15.90 -21.89 18.42
CA LEU A 221 17.14 -22.71 18.41
C LEU A 221 18.11 -22.36 19.56
N PRO A 222 18.40 -21.09 19.88
CA PRO A 222 19.29 -20.74 21.00
C PRO A 222 18.78 -21.28 22.33
N THR A 223 17.47 -21.20 22.56
CA THR A 223 16.84 -21.69 23.81
C THR A 223 16.92 -23.20 23.88
N ILE A 224 16.65 -23.90 22.78
CA ILE A 224 16.73 -25.37 22.70
C ILE A 224 18.17 -25.83 22.91
N SER A 225 19.15 -25.18 22.28
CA SER A 225 20.57 -25.53 22.43
C SER A 225 21.07 -25.28 23.84
N PHE A 226 20.62 -24.23 24.51
CA PHE A 226 20.94 -23.96 25.91
C PHE A 226 20.38 -25.03 26.84
N ILE A 227 19.13 -25.45 26.64
CA ILE A 227 18.52 -26.56 27.42
C ILE A 227 19.30 -27.87 27.23
N LEU A 228 19.65 -28.19 25.99
CA LEU A 228 20.44 -29.41 25.69
C LEU A 228 21.83 -29.34 26.34
N ALA A 229 22.49 -28.19 26.29
CA ALA A 229 23.79 -27.99 26.90
C ALA A 229 23.76 -28.13 28.44
N THR A 230 22.70 -27.60 29.07
CA THR A 230 22.54 -27.78 30.53
C THR A 230 22.27 -29.22 30.92
N ILE A 231 21.45 -29.96 30.15
CA ILE A 231 21.20 -31.38 30.40
C ILE A 231 22.50 -32.21 30.23
N THR A 232 23.23 -31.99 29.15
CA THR A 232 24.48 -32.71 28.90
C THR A 232 25.54 -32.37 29.96
N SER A 233 25.65 -31.15 30.39
CA SER A 233 26.55 -30.71 31.47
C SER A 233 26.23 -31.40 32.81
N THR A 234 24.94 -31.42 33.18
CA THR A 234 24.50 -32.07 34.43
C THR A 234 24.75 -33.56 34.40
N ILE A 235 24.47 -34.24 33.29
CA ILE A 235 24.77 -35.70 33.14
C ILE A 235 26.27 -35.97 33.26
N SER A 236 27.10 -35.19 32.56
CA SER A 236 28.56 -35.32 32.63
C SER A 236 29.10 -35.13 34.03
N THR A 237 28.62 -34.08 34.72
CA THR A 237 29.04 -33.78 36.09
C THR A 237 28.64 -34.91 37.06
N THR A 238 27.43 -35.44 36.90
CA THR A 238 26.93 -36.53 37.72
C THR A 238 27.77 -37.82 37.51
N LEU A 239 28.10 -38.15 36.28
CA LEU A 239 28.94 -39.32 35.95
C LEU A 239 30.36 -39.17 36.52
N LEU A 240 30.95 -37.99 36.45
CA LEU A 240 32.26 -37.72 37.06
C LEU A 240 32.24 -37.89 38.57
N LEU A 241 31.20 -37.38 39.24
CA LEU A 241 31.05 -37.55 40.69
C LEU A 241 30.89 -39.02 41.07
N ILE A 242 30.07 -39.78 40.35
CA ILE A 242 29.92 -41.23 40.62
C ILE A 242 31.24 -41.98 40.44
N ASN A 243 32.05 -41.61 39.44
CA ASN A 243 33.34 -42.25 39.20
C ASN A 243 34.41 -41.84 40.22
N TYR A 244 34.30 -40.63 40.77
CA TYR A 244 35.23 -40.14 41.82
C TYR A 244 35.00 -40.78 43.20
N PHE A 245 33.72 -41.09 43.52
CA PHE A 245 33.35 -41.69 44.80
C PHE A 245 33.32 -43.24 44.79
N LYS A 246 33.68 -43.88 43.66
CA LYS A 246 33.84 -45.31 43.55
C LYS A 246 35.31 -45.73 43.59
#